data_d6896830fdde18a09a2858603613ccd4
#
_entry.id   d6896830fdde18a09a2858603613ccd4
#
_cell.length_a   1.000
_cell.length_b   1.000
_cell.length_c   1.000
_cell.angle_alpha   90.00
_cell.angle_beta   90.00
_cell.angle_gamma   90.00
#
_symmetry.space_group_name_H-M   'P 1'
#
loop_
_entity.id
_entity.type
_entity.pdbx_description
1 polymer ?
#
loop_
_entity_poly.entity_id
_entity_poly.type
_entity_poly.pdbx_seq_one_letter_code
_entity_poly.pdbx_strand_id
1 'polypeptide(L)'
;MQTGTKKPWNWLLFPFSSVKASPFGLFAASVGYGVYEIDEQFNWEKIDAGLPDTTSIHRLQLHSELLHACTNNGLYEWMGESWEHEGLALPCYQYRRTGGASYAATDDGLWIKTASKWGLLACEGKRIYDFLNLPQYMIVGHETGISLYDRFMDDWAHFELERKITSLAVYRGHLIGASDQGELMVGDKKGKFDRIRFGKKFIFSVAAKGNEIYVCTDQGLFKLAYIANKLILLSVMLGFPVTDVDVHGEELYMATLFQGIQTMKI
;
A
#
# COMPACT_ATOMS: atom_id res chain seq x y z
N MET A 1 9.55 13.69 42.42
CA MET A 1 8.33 13.45 41.66
C MET A 1 8.73 12.66 40.41
N GLN A 2 8.50 11.38 40.42
CA GLN A 2 8.74 10.52 39.26
C GLN A 2 7.56 10.69 38.29
N THR A 3 7.79 11.33 37.19
CA THR A 3 6.85 11.33 36.05
C THR A 3 6.93 9.94 35.41
N GLY A 4 6.04 9.05 35.83
CA GLY A 4 5.89 7.75 35.19
C GLY A 4 5.37 7.94 33.77
N THR A 5 6.21 7.72 32.80
CA THR A 5 5.79 7.53 31.41
C THR A 5 4.88 6.31 31.34
N LYS A 6 3.58 6.52 31.28
CA LYS A 6 2.63 5.46 30.93
C LYS A 6 2.97 5.01 29.51
N LYS A 7 3.68 3.91 29.37
CA LYS A 7 3.79 3.21 28.07
C LYS A 7 2.38 2.76 27.69
N PRO A 8 1.87 3.12 26.53
CA PRO A 8 0.53 2.71 26.08
C PRO A 8 0.60 1.24 25.61
N TRP A 9 0.47 0.31 26.56
CA TRP A 9 0.65 -1.13 26.31
C TRP A 9 -0.44 -1.77 25.43
N ASN A 10 -1.62 -1.16 25.32
CA ASN A 10 -2.78 -1.81 24.70
C ASN A 10 -2.72 -1.86 23.16
N TRP A 11 -2.05 -0.92 22.51
CA TRP A 11 -1.96 -0.86 21.05
C TRP A 11 -0.92 -1.83 20.45
N LEU A 12 0.01 -2.37 21.25
CA LEU A 12 0.97 -3.40 20.81
C LEU A 12 0.29 -4.71 20.38
N LEU A 13 -0.97 -4.90 20.76
CA LEU A 13 -1.73 -6.11 20.43
C LEU A 13 -2.54 -5.97 19.14
N PHE A 14 -2.65 -4.78 18.56
CA PHE A 14 -3.41 -4.58 17.33
C PHE A 14 -2.55 -4.83 16.10
N PRO A 15 -3.04 -5.63 15.14
CA PRO A 15 -2.38 -5.76 13.84
C PRO A 15 -2.62 -4.49 13.02
N PHE A 16 -1.55 -3.89 12.50
CA PHE A 16 -1.62 -2.75 11.60
C PHE A 16 -1.47 -3.18 10.16
N SER A 17 -2.32 -2.64 9.27
CA SER A 17 -2.32 -2.93 7.83
C SER A 17 -1.62 -1.87 7.02
N SER A 18 -1.59 -0.62 7.51
CA SER A 18 -1.00 0.49 6.77
C SER A 18 -0.47 1.57 7.71
N VAL A 19 0.57 2.28 7.27
CA VAL A 19 1.16 3.43 7.95
C VAL A 19 1.45 4.53 6.94
N LYS A 20 1.19 5.79 7.33
CA LYS A 20 1.55 6.98 6.56
C LYS A 20 2.13 8.05 7.47
N ALA A 21 3.27 8.58 7.05
CA ALA A 21 3.98 9.62 7.78
C ALA A 21 4.01 10.92 6.97
N SER A 22 3.77 12.05 7.64
CA SER A 22 3.78 13.39 7.07
C SER A 22 4.36 14.39 8.05
N PRO A 23 4.62 15.64 7.62
CA PRO A 23 4.98 16.72 8.54
C PRO A 23 3.91 17.03 9.59
N PHE A 24 2.66 16.63 9.35
CA PHE A 24 1.50 16.94 10.19
C PHE A 24 1.14 15.84 11.18
N GLY A 25 1.68 14.63 11.01
CA GLY A 25 1.38 13.51 11.90
C GLY A 25 1.76 12.17 11.30
N LEU A 26 1.71 11.17 12.14
CA LEU A 26 1.86 9.77 11.79
C LEU A 26 0.51 9.07 11.91
N PHE A 27 0.05 8.46 10.83
CA PHE A 27 -1.25 7.81 10.74
C PHE A 27 -1.09 6.31 10.54
N ALA A 28 -1.89 5.52 11.27
CA ALA A 28 -1.85 4.08 11.17
C ALA A 28 -3.25 3.48 11.11
N ALA A 29 -3.48 2.55 10.19
CA ALA A 29 -4.70 1.77 10.10
C ALA A 29 -4.52 0.42 10.78
N SER A 30 -5.39 0.12 11.74
CA SER A 30 -5.44 -1.18 12.39
C SER A 30 -6.49 -2.09 11.74
N VAL A 31 -6.18 -3.37 11.63
CA VAL A 31 -7.11 -4.36 11.08
C VAL A 31 -8.30 -4.53 12.01
N GLY A 32 -9.47 -4.01 11.60
CA GLY A 32 -10.72 -4.13 12.35
C GLY A 32 -10.90 -3.17 13.54
N TYR A 33 -9.95 -2.23 13.78
CA TYR A 33 -10.02 -1.30 14.93
C TYR A 33 -9.99 0.19 14.53
N GLY A 34 -9.99 0.49 13.23
CA GLY A 34 -10.05 1.84 12.70
C GLY A 34 -8.70 2.49 12.41
N VAL A 35 -8.69 3.81 12.36
CA VAL A 35 -7.50 4.63 12.07
C VAL A 35 -7.08 5.37 13.33
N TYR A 36 -5.78 5.51 13.50
CA TYR A 36 -5.16 6.22 14.61
C TYR A 36 -4.21 7.29 14.09
N GLU A 37 -4.23 8.44 14.72
CA GLU A 37 -3.20 9.45 14.62
C GLU A 37 -2.23 9.30 15.80
N ILE A 38 -0.95 9.55 15.53
CA ILE A 38 0.11 9.42 16.53
C ILE A 38 0.85 10.74 16.58
N ASP A 39 0.84 11.38 17.75
CA ASP A 39 1.52 12.64 17.95
C ASP A 39 3.05 12.47 18.15
N GLU A 40 3.78 13.58 18.24
CA GLU A 40 5.22 13.61 18.49
C GLU A 40 5.64 12.99 19.84
N GLN A 41 4.72 12.90 20.79
CA GLN A 41 4.91 12.27 22.09
C GLN A 41 4.56 10.78 22.09
N PHE A 42 4.21 10.21 20.90
CA PHE A 42 3.71 8.85 20.73
C PHE A 42 2.41 8.54 21.49
N ASN A 43 1.57 9.55 21.69
CA ASN A 43 0.20 9.32 22.10
C ASN A 43 -0.65 8.95 20.89
N TRP A 44 -1.58 8.03 21.10
CA TRP A 44 -2.44 7.48 20.07
C TRP A 44 -3.85 8.02 20.25
N GLU A 45 -4.35 8.69 19.24
CA GLU A 45 -5.73 9.13 19.16
C GLU A 45 -6.46 8.37 18.06
N LYS A 46 -7.63 7.84 18.38
CA LYS A 46 -8.47 7.17 17.39
C LYS A 46 -9.24 8.21 16.61
N ILE A 47 -9.06 8.23 15.29
CA ILE A 47 -9.68 9.17 14.36
C ILE A 47 -10.64 8.44 13.41
N ASP A 48 -11.71 7.84 13.92
CA ASP A 48 -12.67 7.08 13.12
C ASP A 48 -14.05 7.74 12.99
N ALA A 49 -14.24 8.96 13.50
CA ALA A 49 -15.47 9.73 13.32
C ALA A 49 -15.83 9.87 11.84
N GLY A 50 -17.07 9.51 11.47
CA GLY A 50 -17.54 9.53 10.08
C GLY A 50 -17.33 8.22 9.30
N LEU A 51 -16.52 7.28 9.81
CA LEU A 51 -16.46 5.92 9.25
C LEU A 51 -17.60 5.05 9.80
N PRO A 52 -18.25 4.22 8.98
CA PRO A 52 -19.18 3.20 9.47
C PRO A 52 -18.51 2.22 10.44
N ASP A 53 -19.22 1.74 11.46
CA ASP A 53 -18.68 0.83 12.49
C ASP A 53 -18.07 -0.47 11.94
N THR A 54 -18.53 -0.92 10.78
CA THR A 54 -18.06 -2.15 10.10
C THR A 54 -16.95 -1.88 9.09
N THR A 55 -16.34 -0.70 9.12
CA THR A 55 -15.32 -0.33 8.13
C THR A 55 -14.01 -1.07 8.38
N SER A 56 -13.55 -1.76 7.34
CA SER A 56 -12.23 -2.36 7.27
C SER A 56 -11.33 -1.51 6.37
N ILE A 57 -10.19 -1.06 6.90
CA ILE A 57 -9.25 -0.22 6.16
C ILE A 57 -8.27 -1.13 5.42
N HIS A 58 -8.30 -1.09 4.10
CA HIS A 58 -7.37 -1.83 3.27
C HIS A 58 -6.02 -1.11 3.17
N ARG A 59 -6.05 0.22 2.99
CA ARG A 59 -4.83 1.02 2.84
C ARG A 59 -5.09 2.49 3.15
N LEU A 60 -4.15 3.15 3.81
CA LEU A 60 -4.08 4.60 3.90
C LEU A 60 -3.25 5.16 2.75
N GLN A 61 -3.64 6.33 2.24
CA GLN A 61 -2.89 7.08 1.26
C GLN A 61 -2.81 8.55 1.66
N LEU A 62 -1.64 9.13 1.47
CA LEU A 62 -1.42 10.54 1.70
C LEU A 62 -1.09 11.21 0.36
N HIS A 63 -1.87 12.20 -0.04
CA HIS A 63 -1.66 12.99 -1.24
C HIS A 63 -1.61 14.47 -0.87
N SER A 64 -0.43 15.07 -1.00
CA SER A 64 -0.13 16.38 -0.43
C SER A 64 -0.35 16.35 1.08
N GLU A 65 -1.37 17.00 1.59
CA GLU A 65 -1.72 17.02 3.02
C GLU A 65 -3.01 16.25 3.32
N LEU A 66 -3.64 15.67 2.30
CA LEU A 66 -4.93 14.99 2.42
C LEU A 66 -4.73 13.50 2.66
N LEU A 67 -5.25 13.03 3.78
CA LEU A 67 -5.24 11.61 4.14
C LEU A 67 -6.50 10.93 3.61
N HIS A 68 -6.32 9.83 2.90
CA HIS A 68 -7.41 9.01 2.35
C HIS A 68 -7.36 7.60 2.91
N ALA A 69 -8.53 7.00 3.14
CA ALA A 69 -8.70 5.61 3.52
C ALA A 69 -9.41 4.83 2.41
N CYS A 70 -8.71 3.84 1.86
CA CYS A 70 -9.29 2.83 1.00
C CYS A 70 -9.93 1.76 1.87
N THR A 71 -11.24 1.54 1.73
CA THR A 71 -12.01 0.69 2.64
C THR A 71 -12.91 -0.31 1.91
N ASN A 72 -13.47 -1.27 2.65
CA ASN A 72 -14.53 -2.16 2.13
C ASN A 72 -15.84 -1.43 1.80
N ASN A 73 -16.03 -0.21 2.31
CA ASN A 73 -17.24 0.61 2.09
C ASN A 73 -17.00 1.78 1.11
N GLY A 74 -15.82 1.83 0.48
CA GLY A 74 -15.46 2.88 -0.46
C GLY A 74 -14.21 3.66 -0.12
N LEU A 75 -14.11 4.86 -0.68
CA LEU A 75 -13.02 5.78 -0.46
C LEU A 75 -13.48 6.93 0.45
N TYR A 76 -12.70 7.22 1.48
CA TYR A 76 -12.94 8.31 2.42
C TYR A 76 -11.74 9.25 2.47
N GLU A 77 -12.00 10.54 2.72
CA GLU A 77 -11.00 11.59 2.96
C GLU A 77 -11.14 12.13 4.39
N TRP A 78 -10.03 12.33 5.08
CA TRP A 78 -9.98 12.91 6.42
C TRP A 78 -10.01 14.44 6.34
N MET A 79 -11.04 15.05 6.95
CA MET A 79 -11.27 16.50 6.94
C MET A 79 -10.78 17.21 8.22
N GLY A 80 -9.94 16.52 9.01
CA GLY A 80 -9.41 17.05 10.28
C GLY A 80 -10.23 16.66 11.51
N GLU A 81 -11.55 16.52 11.40
CA GLU A 81 -12.44 16.15 12.50
C GLU A 81 -13.24 14.89 12.21
N SER A 82 -13.53 14.61 10.92
CA SER A 82 -14.29 13.44 10.50
C SER A 82 -13.87 12.97 9.11
N TRP A 83 -14.13 11.70 8.84
CA TRP A 83 -14.00 11.12 7.50
C TRP A 83 -15.23 11.44 6.66
N GLU A 84 -15.00 11.95 5.46
CA GLU A 84 -16.03 12.18 4.47
C GLU A 84 -15.92 11.18 3.31
N HIS A 85 -17.06 10.69 2.85
CA HIS A 85 -17.12 9.73 1.74
C HIS A 85 -16.90 10.43 0.40
N GLU A 86 -15.91 9.99 -0.37
CA GLU A 86 -15.46 10.58 -1.63
C GLU A 86 -16.36 10.27 -2.86
N GLY A 87 -17.54 9.69 -2.62
CA GLY A 87 -18.50 9.36 -3.68
C GLY A 87 -18.19 8.06 -4.44
N LEU A 88 -17.17 7.29 -4.05
CA LEU A 88 -16.85 5.96 -4.58
C LEU A 88 -17.35 4.89 -3.59
N ALA A 89 -18.51 4.29 -3.85
CA ALA A 89 -19.15 3.32 -2.95
C ALA A 89 -18.75 1.86 -3.19
N LEU A 90 -17.70 1.61 -3.96
CA LEU A 90 -17.14 0.28 -4.20
C LEU A 90 -15.98 0.00 -3.25
N PRO A 91 -15.78 -1.24 -2.76
CA PRO A 91 -14.59 -1.62 -2.03
C PRO A 91 -13.33 -1.13 -2.75
N CYS A 92 -12.54 -0.30 -2.06
CA CYS A 92 -11.35 0.34 -2.61
C CYS A 92 -10.10 -0.28 -1.99
N TYR A 93 -9.10 -0.64 -2.81
CA TYR A 93 -7.85 -1.26 -2.37
C TYR A 93 -6.64 -0.33 -2.49
N GLN A 94 -6.68 0.57 -3.48
CA GLN A 94 -5.63 1.54 -3.73
C GLN A 94 -6.22 2.83 -4.31
N TYR A 95 -5.70 3.95 -3.85
CA TYR A 95 -6.01 5.27 -4.38
C TYR A 95 -4.74 6.02 -4.71
N ARG A 96 -4.71 6.71 -5.85
CA ARG A 96 -3.61 7.59 -6.26
C ARG A 96 -4.14 8.81 -7.00
N ARG A 97 -3.51 9.94 -6.75
CA ARG A 97 -3.75 11.18 -7.49
C ARG A 97 -2.53 11.51 -8.33
N THR A 98 -2.71 11.67 -9.63
CA THR A 98 -1.60 11.94 -10.57
C THR A 98 -2.11 12.83 -11.69
N GLY A 99 -1.36 13.92 -12.02
CA GLY A 99 -1.69 14.81 -13.13
C GLY A 99 -3.06 15.50 -13.00
N GLY A 100 -3.54 15.72 -11.77
CA GLY A 100 -4.84 16.35 -11.51
C GLY A 100 -6.03 15.38 -11.57
N ALA A 101 -5.82 14.11 -11.94
CA ALA A 101 -6.85 13.08 -11.91
C ALA A 101 -6.66 12.15 -10.69
N SER A 102 -7.77 11.68 -10.14
CA SER A 102 -7.81 10.68 -9.06
C SER A 102 -8.18 9.32 -9.62
N TYR A 103 -7.48 8.27 -9.18
CA TYR A 103 -7.69 6.89 -9.62
C TYR A 103 -7.90 6.00 -8.42
N ALA A 104 -8.80 5.02 -8.55
CA ALA A 104 -9.09 4.05 -7.50
C ALA A 104 -9.14 2.63 -8.07
N ALA A 105 -8.40 1.71 -7.43
CA ALA A 105 -8.49 0.28 -7.65
C ALA A 105 -9.61 -0.29 -6.77
N THR A 106 -10.56 -0.99 -7.38
CA THR A 106 -11.78 -1.45 -6.70
C THR A 106 -12.07 -2.93 -6.95
N ASP A 107 -13.13 -3.42 -6.31
CA ASP A 107 -13.69 -4.75 -6.58
C ASP A 107 -14.19 -4.93 -8.03
N ASP A 108 -14.52 -3.82 -8.70
CA ASP A 108 -15.09 -3.82 -10.03
C ASP A 108 -14.33 -2.86 -10.95
N GLY A 109 -13.04 -3.14 -11.14
CA GLY A 109 -12.20 -2.42 -12.09
C GLY A 109 -11.41 -1.26 -11.53
N LEU A 110 -10.74 -0.56 -12.44
CA LEU A 110 -10.01 0.67 -12.19
C LEU A 110 -10.91 1.87 -12.52
N TRP A 111 -11.10 2.73 -11.55
CA TRP A 111 -11.97 3.91 -11.65
C TRP A 111 -11.16 5.20 -11.70
N ILE A 112 -11.72 6.20 -12.38
CA ILE A 112 -11.17 7.56 -12.49
C ILE A 112 -12.20 8.59 -12.03
N LYS A 113 -11.77 9.59 -11.27
CA LYS A 113 -12.59 10.75 -10.92
C LYS A 113 -12.29 11.89 -11.89
N THR A 114 -13.27 12.27 -12.70
CA THR A 114 -13.22 13.42 -13.59
C THR A 114 -14.21 14.46 -13.10
N ALA A 115 -13.73 15.69 -12.88
CA ALA A 115 -14.49 16.73 -12.18
C ALA A 115 -14.95 16.26 -10.79
N SER A 116 -16.24 15.96 -10.60
CA SER A 116 -16.81 15.52 -9.33
C SER A 116 -17.37 14.10 -9.35
N LYS A 117 -17.22 13.36 -10.47
CA LYS A 117 -17.86 12.04 -10.65
C LYS A 117 -16.83 10.94 -10.90
N TRP A 118 -17.04 9.82 -10.25
CA TRP A 118 -16.32 8.59 -10.53
C TRP A 118 -16.92 7.89 -11.76
N GLY A 119 -16.06 7.39 -12.63
CA GLY A 119 -16.41 6.57 -13.78
C GLY A 119 -15.45 5.40 -13.93
N LEU A 120 -15.95 4.28 -14.45
CA LEU A 120 -15.11 3.13 -14.76
C LEU A 120 -14.13 3.52 -15.89
N LEU A 121 -12.84 3.29 -15.65
CA LEU A 121 -11.78 3.55 -16.63
C LEU A 121 -11.42 2.28 -17.40
N ALA A 122 -11.23 1.15 -16.69
CA ALA A 122 -10.78 -0.09 -17.29
C ALA A 122 -11.03 -1.31 -16.40
N CYS A 123 -10.87 -2.52 -16.97
CA CYS A 123 -10.89 -3.79 -16.28
C CYS A 123 -12.23 -4.07 -15.56
N GLU A 124 -13.37 -3.74 -16.19
CA GLU A 124 -14.71 -4.04 -15.70
C GLU A 124 -14.84 -5.50 -15.27
N GLY A 125 -15.49 -5.76 -14.15
CA GLY A 125 -15.68 -7.09 -13.59
C GLY A 125 -14.44 -7.73 -12.97
N LYS A 126 -13.30 -7.06 -12.95
CA LYS A 126 -12.07 -7.55 -12.31
C LYS A 126 -11.77 -6.81 -11.02
N ARG A 127 -11.43 -7.55 -9.97
CA ARG A 127 -10.92 -6.94 -8.74
C ARG A 127 -9.49 -6.48 -8.91
N ILE A 128 -9.24 -5.18 -8.75
CA ILE A 128 -7.92 -4.56 -8.85
C ILE A 128 -7.40 -4.26 -7.45
N TYR A 129 -6.21 -4.76 -7.12
CA TYR A 129 -5.60 -4.56 -5.79
C TYR A 129 -4.61 -3.41 -5.73
N ASP A 130 -3.84 -3.21 -6.81
CA ASP A 130 -2.88 -2.11 -6.91
C ASP A 130 -2.71 -1.70 -8.37
N PHE A 131 -2.22 -0.48 -8.59
CA PHE A 131 -1.92 0.01 -9.93
C PHE A 131 -0.76 1.00 -9.91
N LEU A 132 -0.08 1.13 -11.05
CA LEU A 132 0.94 2.14 -11.31
C LEU A 132 0.50 3.00 -12.48
N ASN A 133 0.50 4.31 -12.28
CA ASN A 133 0.24 5.29 -13.33
C ASN A 133 1.57 5.93 -13.74
N LEU A 134 2.23 5.34 -14.74
CA LEU A 134 3.51 5.80 -15.30
C LEU A 134 3.25 6.65 -16.56
N PRO A 135 4.21 7.47 -17.01
CA PRO A 135 4.00 8.33 -18.17
C PRO A 135 3.53 7.58 -19.42
N GLN A 136 4.15 6.45 -19.76
CA GLN A 136 3.78 5.63 -20.91
C GLN A 136 2.74 4.57 -20.57
N TYR A 137 2.78 3.99 -19.36
CA TYR A 137 2.02 2.80 -19.02
C TYR A 137 1.06 3.03 -17.86
N MET A 138 -0.14 2.46 -17.96
CA MET A 138 -0.98 2.15 -16.81
C MET A 138 -0.85 0.65 -16.56
N ILE A 139 -0.43 0.27 -15.36
CA ILE A 139 -0.23 -1.13 -14.99
C ILE A 139 -1.14 -1.45 -13.82
N VAL A 140 -1.91 -2.52 -13.90
CA VAL A 140 -2.83 -2.94 -12.86
C VAL A 140 -2.53 -4.37 -12.40
N GLY A 141 -2.51 -4.59 -11.08
CA GLY A 141 -2.43 -5.91 -10.46
C GLY A 141 -3.82 -6.36 -10.03
N HIS A 142 -4.25 -7.52 -10.51
CA HIS A 142 -5.60 -8.04 -10.32
C HIS A 142 -5.61 -9.49 -9.81
N GLU A 143 -6.78 -10.08 -9.71
CA GLU A 143 -7.00 -11.39 -9.12
C GLU A 143 -6.37 -12.57 -9.88
N THR A 144 -6.08 -12.42 -11.18
CA THR A 144 -5.48 -13.49 -12.00
C THR A 144 -4.09 -13.13 -12.53
N GLY A 145 -3.61 -11.87 -12.33
CA GLY A 145 -2.30 -11.47 -12.85
C GLY A 145 -2.10 -9.97 -12.96
N ILE A 146 -1.55 -9.56 -14.09
CA ILE A 146 -1.20 -8.16 -14.38
C ILE A 146 -1.76 -7.79 -15.74
N SER A 147 -2.33 -6.59 -15.86
CA SER A 147 -2.66 -5.97 -17.14
C SER A 147 -1.90 -4.66 -17.31
N LEU A 148 -1.44 -4.40 -18.53
CA LEU A 148 -0.65 -3.22 -18.88
C LEU A 148 -1.29 -2.53 -20.07
N TYR A 149 -1.63 -1.27 -19.92
CA TYR A 149 -2.05 -0.39 -21.00
C TYR A 149 -0.88 0.45 -21.49
N ASP A 150 -0.55 0.36 -22.77
CA ASP A 150 0.44 1.22 -23.44
C ASP A 150 -0.27 2.41 -24.10
N ARG A 151 0.00 3.62 -23.60
CA ARG A 151 -0.61 4.85 -24.13
C ARG A 151 -0.21 5.21 -25.54
N PHE A 152 0.96 4.74 -26.03
CA PHE A 152 1.39 4.99 -27.40
C PHE A 152 0.73 4.04 -28.39
N MET A 153 0.55 2.79 -27.99
CA MET A 153 -0.10 1.78 -28.82
C MET A 153 -1.63 1.81 -28.70
N ASP A 154 -2.14 2.50 -27.68
CA ASP A 154 -3.56 2.54 -27.30
C ASP A 154 -4.16 1.14 -27.13
N ASP A 155 -3.41 0.25 -26.45
CA ASP A 155 -3.77 -1.17 -26.34
C ASP A 155 -3.43 -1.75 -24.98
N TRP A 156 -4.15 -2.81 -24.60
CA TRP A 156 -3.97 -3.57 -23.36
C TRP A 156 -3.26 -4.90 -23.63
N ALA A 157 -2.17 -5.15 -22.90
CA ALA A 157 -1.55 -6.47 -22.78
C ALA A 157 -1.99 -7.11 -21.44
N HIS A 158 -2.44 -8.36 -21.49
CA HIS A 158 -2.89 -9.12 -20.31
C HIS A 158 -1.95 -10.29 -20.04
N PHE A 159 -1.46 -10.38 -18.79
CA PHE A 159 -0.55 -11.43 -18.35
C PHE A 159 -1.27 -12.25 -17.28
N GLU A 160 -1.81 -13.40 -17.67
CA GLU A 160 -2.45 -14.34 -16.75
C GLU A 160 -1.36 -15.13 -16.00
N LEU A 161 -1.23 -14.85 -14.71
CA LEU A 161 -0.17 -15.42 -13.86
C LEU A 161 -0.70 -16.47 -12.89
N GLU A 162 -2.02 -16.72 -12.92
CA GLU A 162 -2.74 -17.59 -11.97
C GLU A 162 -2.48 -17.21 -10.50
N ARG A 163 -2.30 -15.92 -10.24
CA ARG A 163 -2.00 -15.35 -8.92
C ARG A 163 -2.65 -13.98 -8.79
N LYS A 164 -3.13 -13.67 -7.59
CA LYS A 164 -3.52 -12.31 -7.25
C LYS A 164 -2.26 -11.48 -7.06
N ILE A 165 -2.21 -10.33 -7.68
CA ILE A 165 -1.10 -9.39 -7.53
C ILE A 165 -1.58 -8.24 -6.64
N THR A 166 -1.09 -8.24 -5.41
CA THR A 166 -1.61 -7.38 -4.33
C THR A 166 -0.86 -6.07 -4.15
N SER A 167 0.36 -5.97 -4.68
CA SER A 167 1.11 -4.72 -4.73
C SER A 167 2.09 -4.71 -5.89
N LEU A 168 2.37 -3.51 -6.41
CA LEU A 168 3.20 -3.29 -7.59
C LEU A 168 4.29 -2.24 -7.32
N ALA A 169 5.46 -2.45 -7.90
CA ALA A 169 6.55 -1.47 -7.93
C ALA A 169 7.35 -1.59 -9.24
N VAL A 170 8.15 -0.57 -9.55
CA VAL A 170 9.15 -0.65 -10.63
C VAL A 170 10.54 -0.52 -10.02
N TYR A 171 11.41 -1.46 -10.34
CA TYR A 171 12.78 -1.46 -9.88
C TYR A 171 13.75 -1.69 -11.05
N ARG A 172 14.60 -0.69 -11.32
CA ARG A 172 15.60 -0.73 -12.42
C ARG A 172 14.99 -1.11 -13.77
N GLY A 173 13.80 -0.63 -14.05
CA GLY A 173 13.08 -0.91 -15.30
C GLY A 173 12.40 -2.29 -15.37
N HIS A 174 12.40 -3.05 -14.28
CA HIS A 174 11.62 -4.27 -14.14
C HIS A 174 10.34 -4.00 -13.35
N LEU A 175 9.24 -4.56 -13.81
CA LEU A 175 7.99 -4.57 -13.06
C LEU A 175 8.07 -5.63 -11.96
N ILE A 176 7.80 -5.24 -10.74
CA ILE A 176 7.79 -6.12 -9.56
C ILE A 176 6.37 -6.18 -9.03
N GLY A 177 5.84 -7.37 -8.86
CA GLY A 177 4.54 -7.61 -8.21
C GLY A 177 4.68 -8.54 -7.01
N ALA A 178 4.03 -8.24 -5.89
CA ALA A 178 3.87 -9.22 -4.81
C ALA A 178 2.57 -9.99 -5.03
N SER A 179 2.63 -11.32 -4.85
CA SER A 179 1.46 -12.18 -5.01
C SER A 179 0.83 -12.55 -3.65
N ASP A 180 -0.42 -12.98 -3.68
CA ASP A 180 -1.14 -13.52 -2.52
C ASP A 180 -0.54 -14.83 -1.96
N GLN A 181 0.42 -15.43 -2.66
CA GLN A 181 1.18 -16.61 -2.22
C GLN A 181 2.53 -16.26 -1.60
N GLY A 182 2.80 -14.97 -1.36
CA GLY A 182 4.04 -14.49 -0.76
C GLY A 182 5.27 -14.59 -1.66
N GLU A 183 5.08 -14.52 -2.99
CA GLU A 183 6.13 -14.57 -4.01
C GLU A 183 6.30 -13.21 -4.68
N LEU A 184 7.47 -12.94 -5.25
CA LEU A 184 7.65 -11.85 -6.21
C LEU A 184 7.48 -12.35 -7.63
N MET A 185 6.68 -11.62 -8.40
CA MET A 185 6.59 -11.72 -9.85
C MET A 185 7.45 -10.63 -10.46
N VAL A 186 8.42 -11.00 -11.27
CA VAL A 186 9.40 -10.08 -11.87
C VAL A 186 9.25 -10.09 -13.37
N GLY A 187 8.72 -9.00 -13.90
CA GLY A 187 8.53 -8.83 -15.35
C GLY A 187 9.81 -8.41 -16.05
N ASP A 188 10.12 -9.03 -17.16
CA ASP A 188 11.16 -8.59 -18.07
C ASP A 188 10.59 -7.63 -19.15
N LYS A 189 11.49 -7.05 -19.98
CA LYS A 189 11.09 -6.15 -21.07
C LYS A 189 10.38 -6.85 -22.23
N LYS A 190 10.33 -8.19 -22.22
CA LYS A 190 9.68 -9.02 -23.25
C LYS A 190 8.29 -9.49 -22.82
N GLY A 191 7.84 -9.09 -21.61
CA GLY A 191 6.54 -9.49 -21.07
C GLY A 191 6.55 -10.87 -20.42
N LYS A 192 7.72 -11.48 -20.18
CA LYS A 192 7.83 -12.69 -19.40
C LYS A 192 7.92 -12.35 -17.93
N PHE A 193 7.25 -13.13 -17.08
CA PHE A 193 7.31 -13.00 -15.62
C PHE A 193 8.01 -14.21 -15.01
N ASP A 194 9.07 -13.93 -14.25
CA ASP A 194 9.71 -14.93 -13.41
C ASP A 194 9.11 -14.88 -12.00
N ARG A 195 8.85 -16.05 -11.43
CA ARG A 195 8.34 -16.22 -10.07
C ARG A 195 9.50 -16.48 -9.13
N ILE A 196 9.67 -15.64 -8.11
CA ILE A 196 10.79 -15.72 -7.17
C ILE A 196 10.26 -15.90 -5.75
N ARG A 197 10.73 -16.97 -5.09
CA ARG A 197 10.57 -17.20 -3.66
C ARG A 197 11.88 -16.97 -2.93
N PHE A 198 11.84 -16.26 -1.81
CA PHE A 198 13.01 -16.02 -0.97
C PHE A 198 13.02 -16.94 0.26
N GLY A 199 13.38 -18.21 0.02
CA GLY A 199 13.38 -19.22 1.06
C GLY A 199 11.97 -19.48 1.60
N LYS A 200 11.82 -19.38 2.94
CA LYS A 200 10.51 -19.59 3.63
C LYS A 200 9.78 -18.27 3.93
N LYS A 201 10.25 -17.13 3.39
CA LYS A 201 9.61 -15.83 3.65
C LYS A 201 8.31 -15.71 2.87
N PHE A 202 7.29 -15.20 3.56
CA PHE A 202 6.03 -14.79 2.94
C PHE A 202 6.06 -13.28 2.72
N ILE A 203 5.94 -12.83 1.48
CA ILE A 203 5.92 -11.42 1.12
C ILE A 203 4.49 -10.92 1.18
N PHE A 204 4.23 -9.90 2.01
CA PHE A 204 2.93 -9.25 2.10
C PHE A 204 2.77 -8.16 1.04
N SER A 205 3.78 -7.32 0.89
CA SER A 205 3.73 -6.17 -0.01
C SER A 205 5.12 -5.72 -0.46
N VAL A 206 5.14 -4.93 -1.52
CA VAL A 206 6.31 -4.16 -1.98
C VAL A 206 5.96 -2.68 -2.00
N ALA A 207 6.89 -1.83 -1.57
CA ALA A 207 6.73 -0.39 -1.52
C ALA A 207 7.94 0.31 -2.10
N ALA A 208 7.71 1.16 -3.12
CA ALA A 208 8.74 2.04 -3.65
C ALA A 208 8.81 3.32 -2.81
N LYS A 209 9.99 3.63 -2.28
CA LYS A 209 10.29 4.84 -1.53
C LYS A 209 11.59 5.45 -2.04
N GLY A 210 11.49 6.58 -2.71
CA GLY A 210 12.64 7.13 -3.46
C GLY A 210 13.17 6.14 -4.50
N ASN A 211 14.45 5.83 -4.42
CA ASN A 211 15.12 4.86 -5.29
C ASN A 211 15.13 3.42 -4.74
N GLU A 212 14.55 3.21 -3.56
CA GLU A 212 14.57 1.93 -2.87
C GLU A 212 13.24 1.20 -3.02
N ILE A 213 13.30 -0.11 -3.11
CA ILE A 213 12.13 -0.97 -2.99
C ILE A 213 12.23 -1.72 -1.67
N TYR A 214 11.28 -1.46 -0.80
CA TYR A 214 11.10 -2.20 0.43
C TYR A 214 10.18 -3.39 0.20
N VAL A 215 10.50 -4.51 0.83
CA VAL A 215 9.74 -5.76 0.79
C VAL A 215 9.32 -6.12 2.20
N CYS A 216 8.02 -6.01 2.45
CA CYS A 216 7.39 -6.32 3.73
C CYS A 216 7.11 -7.82 3.80
N THR A 217 7.58 -8.50 4.86
CA THR A 217 7.47 -9.95 4.99
C THR A 217 7.03 -10.39 6.39
N ASP A 218 6.69 -11.66 6.52
CA ASP A 218 6.41 -12.32 7.80
C ASP A 218 7.61 -12.39 8.77
N GLN A 219 8.84 -12.15 8.28
CA GLN A 219 10.06 -12.21 9.06
C GLN A 219 10.70 -10.84 9.31
N GLY A 220 10.18 -9.78 8.69
CA GLY A 220 10.69 -8.43 8.83
C GLY A 220 10.61 -7.60 7.57
N LEU A 221 11.35 -6.51 7.57
CA LEU A 221 11.50 -5.60 6.44
C LEU A 221 12.83 -5.85 5.74
N PHE A 222 12.78 -5.89 4.42
CA PHE A 222 13.95 -6.04 3.55
C PHE A 222 13.99 -4.94 2.49
N LYS A 223 15.17 -4.67 1.94
CA LYS A 223 15.37 -3.93 0.70
C LYS A 223 15.63 -4.91 -0.44
N LEU A 224 15.01 -4.65 -1.59
CA LEU A 224 15.30 -5.38 -2.81
C LEU A 224 16.61 -4.86 -3.41
N ALA A 225 17.53 -5.75 -3.72
CA ALA A 225 18.80 -5.42 -4.35
C ALA A 225 19.10 -6.33 -5.54
N TYR A 226 19.92 -5.82 -6.46
CA TYR A 226 20.37 -6.58 -7.62
C TYR A 226 21.88 -6.78 -7.51
N ILE A 227 22.31 -7.99 -7.20
CA ILE A 227 23.73 -8.34 -7.06
C ILE A 227 24.05 -9.52 -8.00
N ALA A 228 25.10 -9.39 -8.77
CA ALA A 228 25.55 -10.40 -9.76
C ALA A 228 24.38 -10.91 -10.65
N ASN A 229 23.57 -10.00 -11.15
CA ASN A 229 22.39 -10.30 -11.98
C ASN A 229 21.30 -11.14 -11.28
N LYS A 230 21.27 -11.14 -9.95
CA LYS A 230 20.20 -11.81 -9.17
C LYS A 230 19.54 -10.82 -8.24
N LEU A 231 18.23 -10.93 -8.12
CA LEU A 231 17.47 -10.23 -7.10
C LEU A 231 17.68 -10.94 -5.76
N ILE A 232 18.05 -10.14 -4.77
CA ILE A 232 18.23 -10.59 -3.38
C ILE A 232 17.50 -9.66 -2.42
N LEU A 233 17.23 -10.14 -1.22
CA LEU A 233 16.67 -9.36 -0.12
C LEU A 233 17.79 -9.05 0.87
N LEU A 234 18.04 -7.74 1.09
CA LEU A 234 18.91 -7.23 2.14
C LEU A 234 18.08 -6.92 3.38
N SER A 235 18.44 -7.48 4.52
CA SER A 235 17.69 -7.24 5.76
C SER A 235 17.83 -5.79 6.21
N VAL A 236 16.69 -5.18 6.56
CA VAL A 236 16.61 -3.84 7.18
C VAL A 236 16.25 -3.99 8.66
N MET A 237 15.17 -4.68 8.95
CA MET A 237 14.70 -4.98 10.30
C MET A 237 14.13 -6.40 10.33
N LEU A 238 14.47 -7.18 11.35
CA LEU A 238 14.06 -8.58 11.49
C LEU A 238 13.35 -8.83 12.82
N GLY A 239 12.63 -9.94 12.90
CA GLY A 239 12.08 -10.47 14.15
C GLY A 239 10.57 -10.30 14.32
N PHE A 240 9.88 -9.64 13.41
CA PHE A 240 8.43 -9.48 13.43
C PHE A 240 7.84 -9.28 12.02
N PRO A 241 6.58 -9.66 11.79
CA PRO A 241 5.91 -9.42 10.50
C PRO A 241 5.67 -7.93 10.26
N VAL A 242 6.10 -7.44 9.09
CA VAL A 242 5.88 -6.06 8.60
C VAL A 242 4.90 -6.10 7.44
N THR A 243 3.83 -5.31 7.52
CA THR A 243 2.73 -5.27 6.54
C THR A 243 2.82 -4.11 5.56
N ASP A 244 3.24 -2.93 6.05
CA ASP A 244 3.40 -1.71 5.25
C ASP A 244 4.58 -0.89 5.78
N VAL A 245 5.10 0.00 4.95
CA VAL A 245 6.22 0.88 5.28
C VAL A 245 6.03 2.25 4.68
N ASP A 246 6.40 3.28 5.43
CA ASP A 246 6.49 4.64 4.93
C ASP A 246 7.80 5.31 5.36
N VAL A 247 8.19 6.36 4.63
CA VAL A 247 9.41 7.12 4.89
C VAL A 247 9.06 8.60 4.92
N HIS A 248 9.46 9.28 5.98
CA HIS A 248 9.39 10.72 6.09
C HIS A 248 10.70 11.29 6.67
N GLY A 249 11.34 12.20 5.92
CA GLY A 249 12.69 12.68 6.27
C GLY A 249 13.71 11.54 6.32
N GLU A 250 14.42 11.41 7.44
CA GLU A 250 15.39 10.35 7.72
C GLU A 250 14.79 9.19 8.53
N GLU A 251 13.48 9.18 8.71
CA GLU A 251 12.78 8.18 9.51
C GLU A 251 11.97 7.22 8.62
N LEU A 252 12.09 5.94 8.92
CA LEU A 252 11.34 4.86 8.32
C LEU A 252 10.36 4.31 9.36
N TYR A 253 9.08 4.22 8.97
CA TYR A 253 7.96 3.76 9.79
C TYR A 253 7.44 2.45 9.24
N MET A 254 7.24 1.46 10.11
CA MET A 254 6.78 0.11 9.75
C MET A 254 5.49 -0.23 10.48
N ALA A 255 4.46 -0.55 9.73
CA ALA A 255 3.26 -1.20 10.28
C ALA A 255 3.55 -2.68 10.52
N THR A 256 3.21 -3.20 11.70
CA THR A 256 3.48 -4.59 12.06
C THR A 256 2.20 -5.32 12.52
N LEU A 257 2.20 -6.65 12.45
CA LEU A 257 1.03 -7.41 12.91
C LEU A 257 0.94 -7.51 14.44
N PHE A 258 2.07 -7.44 15.16
CA PHE A 258 2.07 -7.77 16.59
C PHE A 258 2.87 -6.83 17.48
N GLN A 259 3.53 -5.81 16.89
CA GLN A 259 4.41 -4.90 17.63
C GLN A 259 4.10 -3.42 17.39
N GLY A 260 2.88 -3.11 16.95
CA GLY A 260 2.46 -1.73 16.70
C GLY A 260 3.19 -1.12 15.50
N ILE A 261 3.47 0.17 15.59
CA ILE A 261 4.31 0.89 14.63
C ILE A 261 5.74 0.93 15.16
N GLN A 262 6.67 0.45 14.34
CA GLN A 262 8.09 0.51 14.62
C GLN A 262 8.76 1.58 13.79
N THR A 263 9.80 2.21 14.33
CA THR A 263 10.55 3.27 13.65
C THR A 263 12.04 2.99 13.65
N MET A 264 12.73 3.50 12.62
CA MET A 264 14.19 3.50 12.58
C MET A 264 14.71 4.64 11.69
N LYS A 265 15.91 5.13 11.99
CA LYS A 265 16.63 6.06 11.10
C LYS A 265 17.25 5.34 9.92
N ILE A 266 17.22 5.95 8.74
CA ILE A 266 17.78 5.45 7.47
C ILE A 266 18.86 6.37 6.93
#